data_5a93daf7ed29609d7b844ab64ddb144d
#
_entry.id   5a93daf7ed29609d7b844ab64ddb144d
#
_cell.length_a   1.000
_cell.length_b   1.000
_cell.length_c   1.000
_cell.angle_alpha   90.00
_cell.angle_beta   90.00
_cell.angle_gamma   90.00
#
_symmetry.space_group_name_H-M   'P 1'
#
loop_
_entity.id
_entity.type
_entity.pdbx_description
1 polymer ?
#
loop_
_entity_poly.entity_id
_entity_poly.type
_entity_poly.pdbx_seq_one_letter_code
_entity_poly.pdbx_strand_id
1 'polypeptide(L)'
;MKSIVIAVTLVLFSFCFAFGETEAPTKDDAKALVKQAIAFVKQNGKEKFFDEVRNPNGKFHFKEGTKKGLYIFVYDEKGVVLAHGVRLELTGRNRWNDKDPDGKYWIRDWTDLVHKSGSGWIKYKEYNPADNNKIMNKWSYVELLDGMVIGCGIYE
;
A
#
# COMPACT_ATOMS: atom_id res chain seq x y z
N MET A 1 -13.05 -72.12 26.05
CA MET A 1 -12.15 -70.97 25.95
C MET A 1 -12.64 -70.12 24.78
N LYS A 2 -13.25 -68.98 25.04
CA LYS A 2 -13.79 -68.04 24.01
C LYS A 2 -12.79 -66.91 23.84
N SER A 3 -12.16 -66.86 22.67
CA SER A 3 -11.22 -65.77 22.31
C SER A 3 -12.01 -64.54 21.89
N ILE A 4 -11.84 -63.40 22.60
CA ILE A 4 -12.40 -62.10 22.27
C ILE A 4 -11.36 -61.41 21.36
N VAL A 5 -11.77 -61.15 20.12
CA VAL A 5 -10.98 -60.30 19.20
C VAL A 5 -11.46 -58.88 19.37
N ILE A 6 -10.59 -58.00 19.89
CA ILE A 6 -10.84 -56.58 20.01
C ILE A 6 -10.35 -55.93 18.70
N ALA A 7 -11.29 -55.46 17.89
CA ALA A 7 -10.99 -54.65 16.71
C ALA A 7 -10.74 -53.19 17.16
N VAL A 8 -9.48 -52.76 17.03
CA VAL A 8 -9.10 -51.37 17.23
C VAL A 8 -9.35 -50.61 15.95
N THR A 9 -10.39 -49.80 15.90
CA THR A 9 -10.69 -48.90 14.78
C THR A 9 -9.84 -47.66 14.92
N LEU A 10 -8.81 -47.54 14.08
CA LEU A 10 -7.95 -46.37 13.99
C LEU A 10 -8.67 -45.26 13.20
N VAL A 11 -9.23 -44.27 13.90
CA VAL A 11 -9.82 -43.08 13.26
C VAL A 11 -8.69 -42.13 12.89
N LEU A 12 -8.31 -42.10 11.61
CA LEU A 12 -7.41 -41.08 11.05
C LEU A 12 -8.13 -39.75 10.93
N PHE A 13 -7.87 -38.84 11.88
CA PHE A 13 -8.31 -37.46 11.82
C PHE A 13 -7.44 -36.76 10.77
N SER A 14 -7.95 -36.64 9.55
CA SER A 14 -7.32 -35.84 8.49
C SER A 14 -7.48 -34.36 8.84
N PHE A 15 -6.41 -33.77 9.39
CA PHE A 15 -6.34 -32.33 9.62
C PHE A 15 -6.08 -31.66 8.28
N CYS A 16 -7.15 -31.19 7.63
CA CYS A 16 -7.07 -30.36 6.44
C CYS A 16 -6.55 -28.98 6.88
N PHE A 17 -5.25 -28.74 6.72
CA PHE A 17 -4.72 -27.37 6.77
C PHE A 17 -5.27 -26.62 5.56
N ALA A 18 -6.32 -25.84 5.76
CA ALA A 18 -6.70 -24.82 4.81
C ALA A 18 -5.57 -23.78 4.82
N PHE A 19 -4.70 -23.81 3.82
CA PHE A 19 -3.86 -22.67 3.48
C PHE A 19 -4.82 -21.57 3.05
N GLY A 20 -5.11 -20.64 3.98
CA GLY A 20 -5.86 -19.44 3.64
C GLY A 20 -5.05 -18.66 2.60
N GLU A 21 -5.60 -18.53 1.38
CA GLU A 21 -5.12 -17.53 0.44
C GLU A 21 -5.11 -16.19 1.17
N THR A 22 -3.95 -15.55 1.24
CA THR A 22 -3.86 -14.20 1.80
C THR A 22 -4.61 -13.29 0.83
N GLU A 23 -5.78 -12.81 1.23
CA GLU A 23 -6.55 -11.86 0.43
C GLU A 23 -5.68 -10.66 0.07
N ALA A 24 -5.81 -10.20 -1.18
CA ALA A 24 -5.13 -9.00 -1.65
C ALA A 24 -5.61 -7.77 -0.86
N PRO A 25 -4.74 -6.77 -0.64
CA PRO A 25 -5.13 -5.57 0.09
C PRO A 25 -6.28 -4.82 -0.61
N THR A 26 -7.19 -4.31 0.20
CA THR A 26 -8.40 -3.61 -0.25
C THR A 26 -8.19 -2.09 -0.34
N LYS A 27 -9.15 -1.40 -0.96
CA LYS A 27 -9.20 0.08 -0.93
C LYS A 27 -9.29 0.61 0.51
N ASP A 28 -10.04 -0.06 1.37
CA ASP A 28 -10.17 0.34 2.78
C ASP A 28 -8.85 0.21 3.54
N ASP A 29 -8.05 -0.82 3.25
CA ASP A 29 -6.70 -0.97 3.83
C ASP A 29 -5.78 0.18 3.39
N ALA A 30 -5.80 0.54 2.11
CA ALA A 30 -4.99 1.64 1.59
C ALA A 30 -5.40 2.98 2.21
N LYS A 31 -6.70 3.27 2.31
CA LYS A 31 -7.24 4.46 2.97
C LYS A 31 -6.88 4.50 4.46
N ALA A 32 -7.04 3.37 5.16
CA ALA A 32 -6.69 3.26 6.57
C ALA A 32 -5.20 3.54 6.81
N LEU A 33 -4.32 3.06 5.91
CA LEU A 33 -2.88 3.32 6.00
C LEU A 33 -2.55 4.81 5.85
N VAL A 34 -3.21 5.53 4.93
CA VAL A 34 -3.04 7.00 4.81
C VAL A 34 -3.50 7.70 6.09
N LYS A 35 -4.62 7.30 6.69
CA LYS A 35 -5.08 7.88 7.96
C LYS A 35 -4.09 7.62 9.10
N GLN A 36 -3.48 6.43 9.16
CA GLN A 36 -2.41 6.13 10.12
C GLN A 36 -1.17 7.00 9.89
N ALA A 37 -0.78 7.20 8.62
CA ALA A 37 0.33 8.08 8.26
C ALA A 37 0.08 9.52 8.70
N ILE A 38 -1.11 10.07 8.48
CA ILE A 38 -1.51 11.40 8.93
C ILE A 38 -1.46 11.52 10.46
N ALA A 39 -1.97 10.54 11.19
CA ALA A 39 -1.89 10.51 12.64
C ALA A 39 -0.44 10.48 13.13
N PHE A 40 0.42 9.70 12.46
CA PHE A 40 1.84 9.63 12.78
C PHE A 40 2.56 10.97 12.59
N VAL A 41 2.28 11.69 11.46
CA VAL A 41 2.82 13.05 11.23
C VAL A 41 2.45 13.98 12.36
N LYS A 42 1.17 14.00 12.75
CA LYS A 42 0.66 14.88 13.82
C LYS A 42 1.31 14.62 15.18
N GLN A 43 1.68 13.36 15.45
CA GLN A 43 2.29 12.97 16.73
C GLN A 43 3.80 13.15 16.75
N ASN A 44 4.48 12.92 15.62
CA ASN A 44 5.93 12.74 15.57
C ASN A 44 6.66 13.79 14.72
N GLY A 45 5.92 14.56 13.93
CA GLY A 45 6.48 15.53 12.99
C GLY A 45 6.91 14.94 11.65
N LYS A 46 7.16 15.84 10.68
CA LYS A 46 7.42 15.47 9.27
C LYS A 46 8.72 14.68 9.10
N GLU A 47 9.80 15.08 9.77
CA GLU A 47 11.12 14.41 9.61
C GLU A 47 11.07 12.94 10.02
N LYS A 48 10.54 12.65 11.22
CA LYS A 48 10.37 11.28 11.68
C LYS A 48 9.44 10.47 10.78
N PHE A 49 8.42 11.13 10.22
CA PHE A 49 7.52 10.50 9.29
C PHE A 49 8.23 10.11 7.98
N PHE A 50 9.02 10.99 7.40
CA PHE A 50 9.77 10.68 6.18
C PHE A 50 10.78 9.54 6.41
N ASP A 51 11.45 9.52 7.56
CA ASP A 51 12.34 8.42 7.92
C ASP A 51 11.58 7.10 8.05
N GLU A 52 10.42 7.11 8.69
CA GLU A 52 9.58 5.91 8.84
C GLU A 52 9.03 5.42 7.49
N VAL A 53 8.65 6.31 6.58
CA VAL A 53 8.20 5.95 5.22
C VAL A 53 9.34 5.32 4.42
N ARG A 54 10.56 5.84 4.54
CA ARG A 54 11.74 5.33 3.83
C ARG A 54 12.31 4.05 4.45
N ASN A 55 11.93 3.74 5.69
CA ASN A 55 12.41 2.53 6.37
C ASN A 55 11.75 1.28 5.77
N PRO A 56 12.52 0.37 5.13
CA PRO A 56 11.97 -0.82 4.49
C PRO A 56 11.36 -1.83 5.48
N ASN A 57 11.61 -1.66 6.77
CA ASN A 57 11.02 -2.45 7.86
C ASN A 57 10.09 -1.59 8.73
N GLY A 58 9.74 -0.41 8.25
CA GLY A 58 8.88 0.55 8.93
C GLY A 58 7.39 0.20 8.83
N LYS A 59 6.59 1.02 9.52
CA LYS A 59 5.13 0.83 9.64
C LYS A 59 4.36 1.09 8.34
N PHE A 60 4.99 1.71 7.35
CA PHE A 60 4.36 2.21 6.14
C PHE A 60 4.77 1.46 4.87
N HIS A 61 5.36 0.28 5.03
CA HIS A 61 5.70 -0.62 3.93
C HIS A 61 5.44 -2.07 4.32
N PHE A 62 4.50 -2.73 3.65
CA PHE A 62 4.09 -4.10 3.94
C PHE A 62 4.62 -5.07 2.89
N LYS A 63 5.62 -5.87 3.28
CA LYS A 63 6.24 -6.89 2.42
C LYS A 63 5.52 -8.22 2.46
N GLU A 64 4.77 -8.47 3.54
CA GLU A 64 4.14 -9.75 3.85
C GLU A 64 2.74 -9.57 4.45
N GLY A 65 2.00 -10.67 4.59
CA GLY A 65 0.67 -10.69 5.18
C GLY A 65 -0.44 -10.15 4.29
N THR A 66 -1.62 -9.95 4.83
CA THR A 66 -2.84 -9.50 4.12
C THR A 66 -2.72 -8.10 3.51
N LYS A 67 -1.75 -7.29 3.97
CA LYS A 67 -1.48 -5.95 3.46
C LYS A 67 -0.27 -5.90 2.52
N LYS A 68 0.25 -7.05 2.10
CA LYS A 68 1.41 -7.13 1.21
C LYS A 68 1.23 -6.26 -0.03
N GLY A 69 2.25 -5.45 -0.32
CA GLY A 69 2.26 -4.53 -1.46
C GLY A 69 1.76 -3.12 -1.15
N LEU A 70 1.17 -2.87 0.05
CA LEU A 70 0.85 -1.51 0.46
C LEU A 70 2.10 -0.76 0.90
N TYR A 71 2.18 0.50 0.51
CA TYR A 71 3.21 1.44 0.94
C TYR A 71 2.70 2.87 0.86
N ILE A 72 3.25 3.73 1.71
CA ILE A 72 3.01 5.18 1.65
C ILE A 72 3.97 5.84 0.65
N PHE A 73 3.44 6.79 -0.09
CA PHE A 73 4.21 7.78 -0.85
C PHE A 73 3.78 9.19 -0.44
N VAL A 74 4.72 10.13 -0.51
CA VAL A 74 4.51 11.51 -0.10
C VAL A 74 5.10 12.44 -1.15
N TYR A 75 4.31 13.37 -1.60
CA TYR A 75 4.71 14.42 -2.54
C TYR A 75 4.40 15.80 -1.97
N ASP A 76 5.10 16.81 -2.43
CA ASP A 76 4.62 18.18 -2.26
C ASP A 76 3.57 18.53 -3.32
N GLU A 77 2.94 19.67 -3.19
CA GLU A 77 1.92 20.17 -4.13
C GLU A 77 2.49 20.57 -5.51
N LYS A 78 3.81 20.55 -5.68
CA LYS A 78 4.52 20.82 -6.95
C LYS A 78 5.02 19.55 -7.62
N GLY A 79 4.68 18.37 -7.06
CA GLY A 79 5.02 17.07 -7.61
C GLY A 79 6.43 16.59 -7.26
N VAL A 80 7.10 17.19 -6.28
CA VAL A 80 8.37 16.69 -5.77
C VAL A 80 8.12 15.55 -4.79
N VAL A 81 8.80 14.44 -4.97
CA VAL A 81 8.74 13.29 -4.05
C VAL A 81 9.46 13.62 -2.75
N LEU A 82 8.75 13.69 -1.64
CA LEU A 82 9.31 13.93 -0.31
C LEU A 82 9.75 12.61 0.36
N ALA A 83 8.97 11.55 0.18
CA ALA A 83 9.31 10.20 0.64
C ALA A 83 8.53 9.15 -0.17
N HIS A 84 9.10 7.95 -0.32
CA HIS A 84 8.45 6.85 -1.04
C HIS A 84 8.85 5.51 -0.42
N GLY A 85 7.88 4.71 0.01
CA GLY A 85 8.12 3.50 0.80
C GLY A 85 8.82 2.36 0.05
N VAL A 86 8.83 2.38 -1.30
CA VAL A 86 9.41 1.31 -2.12
C VAL A 86 10.50 1.82 -3.05
N ARG A 87 10.30 2.99 -3.66
CA ARG A 87 11.25 3.58 -4.62
C ARG A 87 11.98 4.75 -3.97
N LEU A 88 12.95 4.44 -3.13
CA LEU A 88 13.71 5.44 -2.38
C LEU A 88 14.47 6.40 -3.29
N GLU A 89 14.88 5.94 -4.47
CA GLU A 89 15.59 6.69 -5.51
C GLU A 89 14.75 7.83 -6.13
N LEU A 90 13.45 7.84 -5.92
CA LEU A 90 12.57 8.91 -6.37
C LEU A 90 12.60 10.14 -5.46
N THR A 91 13.09 10.01 -4.22
CA THR A 91 13.12 11.13 -3.26
C THR A 91 13.89 12.32 -3.84
N GLY A 92 13.26 13.49 -3.81
CA GLY A 92 13.77 14.74 -4.39
C GLY A 92 13.48 14.93 -5.88
N ARG A 93 12.98 13.92 -6.58
CA ARG A 93 12.61 14.06 -8.00
C ARG A 93 11.28 14.81 -8.14
N ASN A 94 11.21 15.73 -9.10
CA ASN A 94 9.96 16.33 -9.52
C ASN A 94 9.33 15.48 -10.63
N ARG A 95 8.13 14.97 -10.37
CA ARG A 95 7.37 14.10 -11.27
C ARG A 95 6.11 14.77 -11.84
N TRP A 96 6.01 16.10 -11.70
CA TRP A 96 4.84 16.87 -12.13
C TRP A 96 4.45 16.66 -13.60
N ASN A 97 5.44 16.44 -14.45
CA ASN A 97 5.26 16.23 -15.89
C ASN A 97 5.27 14.75 -16.31
N ASP A 98 5.36 13.82 -15.34
CA ASP A 98 5.29 12.41 -15.67
C ASP A 98 3.88 12.04 -16.13
N LYS A 99 3.84 11.14 -17.12
CA LYS A 99 2.60 10.57 -17.65
C LYS A 99 2.60 9.07 -17.42
N ASP A 100 1.42 8.54 -17.18
CA ASP A 100 1.21 7.10 -17.26
C ASP A 100 1.21 6.62 -18.74
N PRO A 101 1.20 5.31 -19.02
CA PRO A 101 1.16 4.77 -20.38
C PRO A 101 -0.04 5.25 -21.23
N ASP A 102 -1.11 5.68 -20.60
CA ASP A 102 -2.30 6.25 -21.30
C ASP A 102 -2.19 7.78 -21.51
N GLY A 103 -1.07 8.38 -21.11
CA GLY A 103 -0.81 9.81 -21.24
C GLY A 103 -1.38 10.69 -20.14
N LYS A 104 -1.87 10.08 -19.05
CA LYS A 104 -2.49 10.76 -17.91
C LYS A 104 -1.43 11.38 -16.99
N TYR A 105 -1.60 12.65 -16.64
CA TYR A 105 -0.78 13.35 -15.64
C TYR A 105 -1.33 13.11 -14.23
N TRP A 106 -1.18 11.89 -13.69
CA TRP A 106 -1.83 11.48 -12.45
C TRP A 106 -1.45 12.31 -11.22
N ILE A 107 -0.23 12.91 -11.21
CA ILE A 107 0.21 13.77 -10.10
C ILE A 107 -0.55 15.09 -10.09
N ARG A 108 -0.81 15.67 -11.26
CA ARG A 108 -1.65 16.86 -11.39
C ARG A 108 -3.07 16.56 -10.96
N ASP A 109 -3.61 15.44 -11.43
CA ASP A 109 -4.99 15.05 -11.15
C ASP A 109 -5.23 14.81 -9.66
N TRP A 110 -4.30 14.14 -8.94
CA TRP A 110 -4.47 13.99 -7.50
C TRP A 110 -4.24 15.29 -6.73
N THR A 111 -3.32 16.17 -7.20
CA THR A 111 -3.12 17.49 -6.60
C THR A 111 -4.38 18.35 -6.74
N ASP A 112 -4.97 18.40 -7.92
CA ASP A 112 -6.25 19.08 -8.16
C ASP A 112 -7.39 18.50 -7.29
N LEU A 113 -7.43 17.17 -7.19
CA LEU A 113 -8.41 16.48 -6.34
C LEU A 113 -8.29 16.88 -4.88
N VAL A 114 -7.08 16.88 -4.31
CA VAL A 114 -6.90 17.19 -2.89
C VAL A 114 -7.10 18.68 -2.59
N HIS A 115 -6.79 19.57 -3.53
CA HIS A 115 -7.10 21.00 -3.41
C HIS A 115 -8.61 21.26 -3.40
N LYS A 116 -9.36 20.51 -4.23
CA LYS A 116 -10.82 20.65 -4.32
C LYS A 116 -11.57 20.02 -3.15
N SER A 117 -11.11 18.86 -2.67
CA SER A 117 -11.88 18.00 -1.78
C SER A 117 -11.14 17.55 -0.52
N GLY A 118 -9.88 17.99 -0.34
CA GLY A 118 -9.02 17.56 0.76
C GLY A 118 -8.47 16.14 0.61
N SER A 119 -9.23 15.25 -0.01
CA SER A 119 -8.84 13.83 -0.22
C SER A 119 -9.71 13.17 -1.28
N GLY A 120 -9.26 12.03 -1.80
CA GLY A 120 -10.07 11.22 -2.71
C GLY A 120 -9.30 10.07 -3.35
N TRP A 121 -10.00 9.38 -4.26
CA TRP A 121 -9.47 8.26 -5.03
C TRP A 121 -9.17 8.68 -6.47
N ILE A 122 -8.03 8.18 -6.99
CA ILE A 122 -7.68 8.35 -8.39
C ILE A 122 -7.20 7.05 -8.99
N LYS A 123 -7.56 6.81 -10.27
CA LYS A 123 -7.12 5.65 -11.04
C LYS A 123 -6.12 6.09 -12.11
N TYR A 124 -5.02 5.37 -12.23
CA TYR A 124 -3.98 5.55 -13.24
C TYR A 124 -3.21 4.25 -13.43
N LYS A 125 -2.32 4.18 -14.42
CA LYS A 125 -1.40 3.05 -14.60
C LYS A 125 -0.05 3.33 -13.95
N GLU A 126 0.49 2.34 -13.24
CA GLU A 126 1.80 2.44 -12.60
C GLU A 126 2.49 1.06 -12.58
N TYR A 127 3.80 1.07 -12.47
CA TYR A 127 4.59 -0.13 -12.28
C TYR A 127 4.32 -0.73 -10.90
N ASN A 128 3.92 -2.01 -10.86
CA ASN A 128 3.71 -2.72 -9.60
C ASN A 128 5.03 -3.33 -9.11
N PRO A 129 5.65 -2.80 -8.03
CA PRO A 129 6.92 -3.33 -7.53
C PRO A 129 6.79 -4.73 -6.93
N ALA A 130 5.59 -5.14 -6.53
CA ALA A 130 5.31 -6.47 -5.99
C ALA A 130 5.08 -7.54 -7.09
N ASP A 131 4.92 -7.13 -8.35
CA ASP A 131 4.71 -7.99 -9.51
C ASP A 131 5.72 -7.67 -10.64
N ASN A 132 7.00 -7.83 -10.35
CA ASN A 132 8.11 -7.64 -11.31
C ASN A 132 8.04 -6.35 -12.13
N ASN A 133 7.55 -5.26 -11.53
CA ASN A 133 7.31 -3.98 -12.20
C ASN A 133 6.39 -4.07 -13.43
N LYS A 134 5.44 -4.99 -13.44
CA LYS A 134 4.39 -5.03 -14.45
C LYS A 134 3.54 -3.76 -14.38
N ILE A 135 3.20 -3.20 -15.53
CA ILE A 135 2.27 -2.06 -15.63
C ILE A 135 0.86 -2.57 -15.32
N MET A 136 0.23 -2.01 -14.30
CA MET A 136 -1.11 -2.37 -13.84
C MET A 136 -1.94 -1.12 -13.56
N ASN A 137 -3.26 -1.26 -13.55
CA ASN A 137 -4.12 -0.22 -13.00
C ASN A 137 -3.84 -0.08 -11.50
N LYS A 138 -3.72 1.15 -11.05
CA LYS A 138 -3.57 1.48 -9.63
C LYS A 138 -4.66 2.43 -9.19
N TRP A 139 -5.32 2.10 -8.10
CA TRP A 139 -6.18 3.01 -7.37
C TRP A 139 -5.43 3.55 -6.17
N SER A 140 -5.24 4.86 -6.11
CA SER A 140 -4.60 5.50 -4.96
C SER A 140 -5.58 6.40 -4.24
N TYR A 141 -5.68 6.24 -2.92
CA TYR A 141 -6.24 7.23 -2.03
C TYR A 141 -5.17 8.25 -1.69
N VAL A 142 -5.50 9.51 -1.82
CA VAL A 142 -4.62 10.63 -1.50
C VAL A 142 -5.31 11.61 -0.56
N GLU A 143 -4.56 12.22 0.34
CA GLU A 143 -5.06 13.21 1.28
C GLU A 143 -4.02 14.31 1.52
N LEU A 144 -4.49 15.56 1.59
CA LEU A 144 -3.65 16.74 1.81
C LEU A 144 -3.44 16.96 3.31
N LEU A 145 -2.19 17.14 3.71
CA LEU A 145 -1.82 17.56 5.05
C LEU A 145 -0.61 18.53 5.00
N ASP A 146 -0.78 19.75 5.41
CA ASP A 146 0.29 20.77 5.56
C ASP A 146 1.19 20.88 4.31
N GLY A 147 0.58 20.96 3.12
CA GLY A 147 1.27 21.05 1.83
C GLY A 147 1.88 19.73 1.34
N MET A 148 1.56 18.62 1.99
CA MET A 148 1.95 17.27 1.56
C MET A 148 0.75 16.49 1.06
N VAL A 149 0.88 15.88 -0.11
CA VAL A 149 -0.04 14.87 -0.63
C VAL A 149 0.47 13.51 -0.16
N ILE A 150 -0.21 12.92 0.80
CA ILE A 150 0.10 11.60 1.36
C ILE A 150 -0.82 10.58 0.71
N GLY A 151 -0.27 9.51 0.15
CA GLY A 151 -1.05 8.53 -0.57
C GLY A 151 -0.62 7.08 -0.36
N CYS A 152 -1.57 6.19 -0.61
CA CYS A 152 -1.40 4.74 -0.70
C CYS A 152 -2.34 4.18 -1.75
N GLY A 153 -1.97 3.09 -2.42
CA GLY A 153 -2.82 2.52 -3.45
C GLY A 153 -2.70 1.01 -3.56
N ILE A 154 -3.71 0.44 -4.22
CA ILE A 154 -3.80 -0.98 -4.59
C ILE A 154 -3.69 -1.12 -6.10
N TYR A 155 -3.25 -2.29 -6.57
CA TYR A 155 -3.15 -2.66 -7.98
C TYR A 155 -4.26 -3.63 -8.35
N GLU A 156 -4.80 -3.46 -9.58
CA GLU A 156 -5.85 -4.31 -10.18
C GLU A 156 -5.40 -4.84 -11.55
#